data_992e714957a39c9746eab07b42b50085
#
_entry.id   992e714957a39c9746eab07b42b50085
#
_cell.length_a   1.000
_cell.length_b   1.000
_cell.length_c   1.000
_cell.angle_alpha   90.00
_cell.angle_beta   90.00
_cell.angle_gamma   90.00
#
_symmetry.space_group_name_H-M   'P 1'
#
loop_
_entity.id
_entity.type
_entity.pdbx_description
1 polymer ?
#
loop_
_entity_poly.entity_id
_entity_poly.type
_entity_poly.pdbx_seq_one_letter_code
_entity_poly.pdbx_strand_id
1 'polypeptide(L)'
;MEQNDIFALASKAMEEKQAVKESEKTCIIVGEKGSGKSTLVSALTNEEVKGERKPTAGIDFKYSAKKVEAKKVVGNFHEIGGGRFLSDLLQTVLNSSKLKDAVVIIAIDMSQPDTALYHLDFWLKKIRNVVDKAIQQLEKDNPEAASKVLSQSGYKWEGHTDGRRVFPIPIQTIIVGTKYDVFGIEESENKKWMCRALRFFAHTNG
;
A
#
# COMPACT_ATOMS: atom_id res chain seq x y z
N MET A 1 -27.05 -34.87 -32.55
CA MET A 1 -26.99 -33.41 -32.26
C MET A 1 -26.67 -33.32 -30.78
N GLU A 2 -25.40 -33.20 -30.46
CA GLU A 2 -24.97 -32.96 -29.06
C GLU A 2 -25.36 -31.53 -28.70
N GLN A 3 -26.30 -31.40 -27.81
CA GLN A 3 -26.54 -30.13 -27.14
C GLN A 3 -25.28 -29.80 -26.35
N ASN A 4 -24.50 -28.85 -26.84
CA ASN A 4 -23.43 -28.25 -26.08
C ASN A 4 -24.07 -27.60 -24.85
N ASP A 5 -24.00 -28.29 -23.73
CA ASP A 5 -24.53 -27.83 -22.48
C ASP A 5 -23.73 -26.60 -22.02
N ILE A 6 -24.30 -25.42 -22.21
CA ILE A 6 -23.69 -24.13 -21.85
C ILE A 6 -23.29 -24.13 -20.36
N PHE A 7 -24.01 -24.85 -19.50
CA PHE A 7 -23.68 -24.99 -18.08
C PHE A 7 -22.42 -25.85 -17.88
N ALA A 8 -22.24 -26.93 -18.68
CA ALA A 8 -21.02 -27.73 -18.61
C ALA A 8 -19.80 -26.96 -19.11
N LEU A 9 -19.94 -26.13 -20.15
CA LEU A 9 -18.89 -25.23 -20.63
C LEU A 9 -18.58 -24.14 -19.61
N ALA A 10 -19.61 -23.56 -18.98
CA ALA A 10 -19.44 -22.56 -17.94
C ALA A 10 -18.78 -23.16 -16.68
N SER A 11 -19.17 -24.36 -16.26
CA SER A 11 -18.56 -25.07 -15.13
C SER A 11 -17.08 -25.38 -15.42
N LYS A 12 -16.78 -25.87 -16.61
CA LYS A 12 -15.38 -26.15 -17.03
C LYS A 12 -14.54 -24.88 -17.10
N ALA A 13 -15.08 -23.78 -17.60
CA ALA A 13 -14.42 -22.48 -17.60
C ALA A 13 -14.23 -21.90 -16.17
N MET A 14 -15.14 -22.20 -15.23
CA MET A 14 -15.00 -21.87 -13.82
C MET A 14 -13.94 -22.74 -13.13
N GLU A 15 -13.91 -24.04 -13.42
CA GLU A 15 -12.88 -24.95 -12.89
C GLU A 15 -11.47 -24.60 -13.42
N GLU A 16 -11.35 -24.23 -14.69
CA GLU A 16 -10.10 -23.74 -15.26
C GLU A 16 -9.66 -22.41 -14.65
N LYS A 17 -10.60 -21.53 -14.29
CA LYS A 17 -10.30 -20.29 -13.54
C LYS A 17 -9.91 -20.56 -12.09
N GLN A 18 -10.48 -21.55 -11.43
CA GLN A 18 -10.10 -21.97 -10.09
C GLN A 18 -8.73 -22.69 -10.03
N ALA A 19 -8.32 -23.34 -11.10
CA ALA A 19 -7.01 -23.98 -11.19
C ALA A 19 -5.84 -22.96 -11.29
N VAL A 20 -6.09 -21.75 -11.79
CA VAL A 20 -5.14 -20.64 -11.70
C VAL A 20 -5.31 -19.97 -10.34
N LYS A 21 -4.44 -20.29 -9.41
CA LYS A 21 -4.43 -19.67 -8.07
C LYS A 21 -4.25 -18.16 -8.21
N GLU A 22 -5.37 -17.43 -8.29
CA GLU A 22 -5.35 -15.97 -8.33
C GLU A 22 -4.92 -15.47 -6.94
N SER A 23 -3.88 -14.67 -6.91
CA SER A 23 -3.44 -13.97 -5.71
C SER A 23 -3.83 -12.51 -5.85
N GLU A 24 -4.76 -12.05 -5.02
CA GLU A 24 -5.12 -10.64 -4.95
C GLU A 24 -4.28 -9.91 -3.91
N LYS A 25 -3.79 -8.74 -4.27
CA LYS A 25 -3.08 -7.83 -3.38
C LYS A 25 -3.75 -6.47 -3.39
N THR A 26 -3.96 -5.88 -2.22
CA THR A 26 -4.53 -4.55 -2.07
C THR A 26 -3.40 -3.56 -1.82
N CYS A 27 -3.21 -2.63 -2.74
CA CYS A 27 -2.23 -1.55 -2.63
C CYS A 27 -2.97 -0.24 -2.34
N ILE A 28 -2.69 0.38 -1.21
CA ILE A 28 -3.33 1.62 -0.77
C ILE A 28 -2.30 2.73 -0.83
N ILE A 29 -2.59 3.79 -1.58
CA ILE A 29 -1.68 4.92 -1.78
C ILE A 29 -2.20 6.12 -1.01
N VAL A 30 -1.39 6.60 -0.06
CA VAL A 30 -1.66 7.75 0.79
C VAL A 30 -0.59 8.83 0.63
N GLY A 31 -0.88 10.02 1.08
CA GLY A 31 0.04 11.18 1.01
C GLY A 31 -0.73 12.48 0.85
N GLU A 32 -0.05 13.61 0.92
CA GLU A 32 -0.65 14.93 0.80
C GLU A 32 -1.25 15.21 -0.58
N LYS A 33 -2.13 16.21 -0.65
CA LYS A 33 -2.65 16.69 -1.93
C LYS A 33 -1.50 17.18 -2.80
N GLY A 34 -1.45 16.71 -4.04
CA GLY A 34 -0.38 17.09 -4.97
C GLY A 34 0.93 16.31 -4.79
N SER A 35 1.03 15.33 -3.87
CA SER A 35 2.24 14.53 -3.66
C SER A 35 2.54 13.49 -4.76
N GLY A 36 1.87 13.53 -5.91
CA GLY A 36 2.16 12.63 -7.03
C GLY A 36 1.53 11.23 -6.92
N LYS A 37 0.58 10.98 -6.01
CA LYS A 37 -0.10 9.68 -5.85
C LYS A 37 -0.69 9.14 -7.15
N SER A 38 -1.51 9.95 -7.82
CA SER A 38 -2.17 9.54 -9.08
C SER A 38 -1.16 9.26 -10.20
N THR A 39 -0.02 9.97 -10.21
CA THR A 39 1.08 9.72 -11.15
C THR A 39 1.73 8.38 -10.85
N LEU A 40 1.97 8.10 -9.56
CA LEU A 40 2.54 6.83 -9.11
C LEU A 40 1.62 5.65 -9.46
N VAL A 41 0.31 5.79 -9.20
CA VAL A 41 -0.68 4.75 -9.55
C VAL A 41 -0.66 4.45 -11.04
N SER A 42 -0.67 5.48 -11.90
CA SER A 42 -0.63 5.26 -13.35
C SER A 42 0.67 4.63 -13.83
N ALA A 43 1.80 4.98 -13.22
CA ALA A 43 3.07 4.32 -13.51
C ALA A 43 3.03 2.82 -13.13
N LEU A 44 2.42 2.49 -11.97
CA LEU A 44 2.28 1.11 -11.50
C LEU A 44 1.29 0.29 -12.35
N THR A 45 0.24 0.94 -12.88
CA THR A 45 -0.78 0.29 -13.72
C THR A 45 -0.45 0.31 -15.20
N ASN A 46 0.66 0.96 -15.62
CA ASN A 46 1.05 1.21 -17.00
C ASN A 46 -0.03 1.96 -17.82
N GLU A 47 -0.78 2.85 -17.16
CA GLU A 47 -1.74 3.70 -17.86
C GLU A 47 -1.04 4.90 -18.51
N GLU A 48 -1.32 5.13 -19.79
CA GLU A 48 -0.92 6.36 -20.44
C GLU A 48 -1.73 7.54 -19.91
N VAL A 49 -1.02 8.56 -19.45
CA VAL A 49 -1.63 9.80 -18.97
C VAL A 49 -1.96 10.70 -20.16
N LYS A 50 -3.24 10.78 -20.50
CA LYS A 50 -3.72 11.71 -21.52
C LYS A 50 -4.28 12.98 -20.86
N GLY A 51 -3.57 14.10 -21.00
CA GLY A 51 -4.02 15.41 -20.53
C GLY A 51 -3.79 15.71 -19.04
N GLU A 52 -4.32 16.84 -18.56
CA GLU A 52 -4.25 17.26 -17.17
C GLU A 52 -5.13 16.40 -16.28
N ARG A 53 -4.56 15.97 -15.14
CA ARG A 53 -5.30 15.17 -14.15
C ARG A 53 -6.11 16.06 -13.23
N LYS A 54 -7.38 15.73 -13.07
CA LYS A 54 -8.19 16.30 -11.99
C LYS A 54 -7.74 15.72 -10.65
N PRO A 55 -7.73 16.52 -9.58
CA PRO A 55 -7.44 16.02 -8.24
C PRO A 55 -8.43 14.92 -7.84
N THR A 56 -7.91 13.84 -7.23
CA THR A 56 -8.75 12.77 -6.69
C THR A 56 -9.62 13.29 -5.55
N ALA A 57 -10.93 13.17 -5.70
CA ALA A 57 -11.91 13.54 -4.69
C ALA A 57 -12.39 12.27 -3.98
N GLY A 58 -11.79 11.95 -2.83
CA GLY A 58 -12.17 10.76 -2.07
C GLY A 58 -11.26 9.57 -2.35
N ILE A 59 -11.82 8.45 -2.79
CA ILE A 59 -11.07 7.23 -3.13
C ILE A 59 -11.17 7.00 -4.63
N ASP A 60 -10.02 6.86 -5.30
CA ASP A 60 -9.93 6.36 -6.67
C ASP A 60 -9.47 4.91 -6.68
N PHE A 61 -10.09 4.10 -7.52
CA PHE A 61 -9.81 2.67 -7.63
C PHE A 61 -9.34 2.30 -9.03
N LYS A 62 -8.22 1.58 -9.07
CA LYS A 62 -7.69 0.99 -10.29
C LYS A 62 -7.25 -0.43 -10.03
N TYR A 63 -7.18 -1.24 -11.07
CA TYR A 63 -6.64 -2.59 -10.95
C TYR A 63 -5.66 -2.88 -12.09
N SER A 64 -4.71 -3.76 -11.81
CA SER A 64 -3.79 -4.29 -12.82
C SER A 64 -3.59 -5.77 -12.58
N ALA A 65 -3.58 -6.56 -13.63
CA ALA A 65 -3.34 -7.98 -13.55
C ALA A 65 -2.07 -8.35 -14.33
N LYS A 66 -1.17 -9.07 -13.68
CA LYS A 66 0.06 -9.60 -14.29
C LYS A 66 0.13 -11.11 -14.10
N LYS A 67 0.61 -11.80 -15.13
CA LYS A 67 0.95 -13.21 -15.02
C LYS A 67 2.40 -13.31 -14.58
N VAL A 68 2.63 -13.88 -13.40
CA VAL A 68 3.98 -14.13 -12.86
C VAL A 68 4.14 -15.64 -12.77
N GLU A 69 5.04 -16.18 -13.58
CA GLU A 69 5.18 -17.63 -13.78
C GLU A 69 3.83 -18.26 -14.21
N ALA A 70 3.32 -19.23 -13.44
CA ALA A 70 2.04 -19.90 -13.70
C ALA A 70 0.86 -19.29 -12.92
N LYS A 71 1.09 -18.18 -12.15
CA LYS A 71 0.08 -17.56 -11.30
C LYS A 71 -0.35 -16.21 -11.87
N LYS A 72 -1.63 -15.94 -11.83
CA LYS A 72 -2.18 -14.60 -12.11
C LYS A 72 -2.23 -13.81 -10.81
N VAL A 73 -1.55 -12.68 -10.78
CA VAL A 73 -1.57 -11.74 -9.64
C VAL A 73 -2.38 -10.52 -10.03
N VAL A 74 -3.39 -10.21 -9.23
CA VAL A 74 -4.23 -9.02 -9.39
C VAL A 74 -3.85 -8.01 -8.31
N GLY A 75 -3.44 -6.83 -8.72
CA GLY A 75 -3.19 -5.69 -7.84
C GLY A 75 -4.38 -4.73 -7.87
N ASN A 76 -5.00 -4.54 -6.74
CA ASN A 76 -6.09 -3.58 -6.52
C ASN A 76 -5.51 -2.31 -5.91
N PHE A 77 -5.51 -1.20 -6.65
CA PHE A 77 -4.91 0.06 -6.24
C PHE A 77 -5.98 1.02 -5.77
N HIS A 78 -5.88 1.48 -4.53
CA HIS A 78 -6.78 2.47 -3.94
C HIS A 78 -5.98 3.73 -3.63
N GLU A 79 -6.25 4.81 -4.34
CA GLU A 79 -5.67 6.12 -4.05
C GLU A 79 -6.59 6.89 -3.09
N ILE A 80 -6.06 7.30 -1.93
CA ILE A 80 -6.77 8.18 -1.00
C ILE A 80 -6.49 9.64 -1.38
N GLY A 81 -7.50 10.32 -1.91
CA GLY A 81 -7.45 11.74 -2.25
C GLY A 81 -7.57 12.65 -1.03
N GLY A 82 -7.45 13.96 -1.26
CA GLY A 82 -7.70 14.98 -0.23
C GLY A 82 -6.65 15.13 0.86
N GLY A 83 -5.56 14.36 0.82
CA GLY A 83 -4.48 14.45 1.81
C GLY A 83 -4.97 14.13 3.23
N ARG A 84 -4.45 14.85 4.22
CA ARG A 84 -4.80 14.67 5.65
C ARG A 84 -6.28 14.87 5.96
N PHE A 85 -6.98 15.73 5.23
CA PHE A 85 -8.41 16.01 5.46
C PHE A 85 -9.30 14.79 5.27
N LEU A 86 -8.95 13.91 4.33
CA LEU A 86 -9.71 12.70 4.04
C LEU A 86 -8.99 11.43 4.52
N SER A 87 -8.02 11.57 5.43
CA SER A 87 -7.24 10.44 5.94
C SER A 87 -8.10 9.36 6.62
N ASP A 88 -9.30 9.70 7.10
CA ASP A 88 -10.23 8.73 7.70
C ASP A 88 -10.78 7.73 6.68
N LEU A 89 -10.75 8.05 5.39
CA LEU A 89 -11.12 7.12 4.34
C LEU A 89 -10.20 5.88 4.29
N LEU A 90 -8.99 5.97 4.85
CA LEU A 90 -8.07 4.85 4.95
C LEU A 90 -8.72 3.65 5.66
N GLN A 91 -9.47 3.86 6.72
CA GLN A 91 -10.15 2.78 7.46
C GLN A 91 -11.24 2.06 6.65
N THR A 92 -11.80 2.72 5.63
CA THR A 92 -12.79 2.12 4.75
C THR A 92 -12.16 1.09 3.82
N VAL A 93 -10.93 1.36 3.37
CA VAL A 93 -10.20 0.48 2.46
C VAL A 93 -9.38 -0.56 3.22
N LEU A 94 -8.70 -0.14 4.30
CA LEU A 94 -7.86 -1.00 5.14
C LEU A 94 -8.65 -1.48 6.35
N ASN A 95 -9.22 -2.67 6.23
CA ASN A 95 -10.02 -3.34 7.26
C ASN A 95 -9.46 -4.72 7.61
N SER A 96 -10.04 -5.39 8.60
CA SER A 96 -9.59 -6.70 9.11
C SER A 96 -9.43 -7.76 8.02
N SER A 97 -10.32 -7.79 7.03
CA SER A 97 -10.30 -8.80 5.96
C SER A 97 -9.13 -8.62 4.98
N LYS A 98 -8.58 -7.40 4.86
CA LYS A 98 -7.53 -7.06 3.88
C LYS A 98 -6.12 -7.01 4.46
N LEU A 99 -5.96 -7.05 5.79
CA LEU A 99 -4.65 -6.91 6.45
C LEU A 99 -3.57 -7.83 5.89
N LYS A 100 -3.90 -9.09 5.62
CA LYS A 100 -2.97 -10.11 5.14
C LYS A 100 -2.35 -9.78 3.77
N ASP A 101 -3.14 -9.14 2.92
CA ASP A 101 -2.79 -8.90 1.51
C ASP A 101 -2.66 -7.41 1.19
N ALA A 102 -2.64 -6.56 2.24
CA ALA A 102 -2.50 -5.13 2.10
C ALA A 102 -1.03 -4.69 2.05
N VAL A 103 -0.79 -3.73 1.17
CA VAL A 103 0.45 -2.94 1.10
C VAL A 103 0.06 -1.47 1.13
N VAL A 104 0.66 -0.68 1.98
CA VAL A 104 0.43 0.77 2.01
C VAL A 104 1.65 1.50 1.45
N ILE A 105 1.43 2.38 0.50
CA ILE A 105 2.46 3.26 -0.07
C ILE A 105 2.20 4.68 0.41
N ILE A 106 3.19 5.29 1.06
CA ILE A 106 3.17 6.68 1.49
C ILE A 106 3.94 7.50 0.45
N ALA A 107 3.23 8.32 -0.33
CA ALA A 107 3.85 9.22 -1.31
C ALA A 107 4.20 10.56 -0.64
N ILE A 108 5.50 10.82 -0.51
CA ILE A 108 6.06 12.03 0.11
C ILE A 108 6.57 12.98 -0.97
N ASP A 109 6.05 14.20 -0.96
CA ASP A 109 6.48 15.27 -1.86
C ASP A 109 7.87 15.78 -1.48
N MET A 110 8.86 15.40 -2.24
CA MET A 110 10.25 15.82 -2.00
C MET A 110 10.56 17.24 -2.50
N SER A 111 9.66 17.83 -3.29
CA SER A 111 9.81 19.25 -3.69
C SER A 111 9.57 20.24 -2.54
N GLN A 112 9.07 19.73 -1.40
CA GLN A 112 8.83 20.51 -0.19
C GLN A 112 9.51 19.84 1.02
N PRO A 113 10.85 19.82 1.09
CA PRO A 113 11.59 19.06 2.10
C PRO A 113 11.27 19.49 3.54
N ASP A 114 10.93 20.76 3.76
CA ASP A 114 10.59 21.32 5.09
C ASP A 114 9.39 20.66 5.72
N THR A 115 8.41 20.23 4.93
CA THR A 115 7.17 19.61 5.41
C THR A 115 7.12 18.11 5.22
N ALA A 116 8.03 17.56 4.42
CA ALA A 116 8.03 16.14 4.01
C ALA A 116 8.03 15.19 5.22
N LEU A 117 8.91 15.42 6.20
CA LEU A 117 9.01 14.56 7.39
C LEU A 117 7.80 14.68 8.32
N TYR A 118 7.20 15.86 8.42
CA TYR A 118 5.97 16.08 9.16
C TYR A 118 4.80 15.28 8.54
N HIS A 119 4.69 15.30 7.22
CA HIS A 119 3.67 14.53 6.50
C HIS A 119 3.91 13.01 6.64
N LEU A 120 5.17 12.58 6.59
CA LEU A 120 5.53 11.18 6.79
C LEU A 120 5.14 10.70 8.20
N ASP A 121 5.49 11.43 9.24
CA ASP A 121 5.15 11.11 10.63
C ASP A 121 3.63 11.01 10.82
N PHE A 122 2.87 11.99 10.27
CA PHE A 122 1.42 11.97 10.29
C PHE A 122 0.85 10.68 9.68
N TRP A 123 1.30 10.32 8.46
CA TRP A 123 0.78 9.14 7.77
C TRP A 123 1.17 7.84 8.45
N LEU A 124 2.39 7.73 8.98
CA LEU A 124 2.83 6.56 9.74
C LEU A 124 1.96 6.34 10.99
N LYS A 125 1.69 7.42 11.76
CA LYS A 125 0.80 7.38 12.92
C LYS A 125 -0.63 7.01 12.54
N LYS A 126 -1.13 7.57 11.44
CA LYS A 126 -2.48 7.28 10.94
C LYS A 126 -2.64 5.82 10.51
N ILE A 127 -1.67 5.32 9.74
CA ILE A 127 -1.66 3.91 9.29
C ILE A 127 -1.62 2.99 10.50
N ARG A 128 -0.72 3.22 11.46
CA ARG A 128 -0.62 2.43 12.70
C ARG A 128 -1.97 2.37 13.41
N ASN A 129 -2.61 3.51 13.65
CA ASN A 129 -3.91 3.57 14.32
C ASN A 129 -4.99 2.75 13.59
N VAL A 130 -5.05 2.85 12.26
CA VAL A 130 -6.03 2.08 11.46
C VAL A 130 -5.72 0.59 11.50
N VAL A 131 -4.45 0.20 11.39
CA VAL A 131 -4.01 -1.19 11.46
C VAL A 131 -4.30 -1.79 12.83
N ASP A 132 -4.00 -1.07 13.91
CA ASP A 132 -4.25 -1.56 15.29
C ASP A 132 -5.75 -1.83 15.50
N LYS A 133 -6.63 -0.94 15.03
CA LYS A 133 -8.09 -1.15 15.08
C LYS A 133 -8.53 -2.36 14.25
N ALA A 134 -7.96 -2.51 13.06
CA ALA A 134 -8.27 -3.63 12.18
C ALA A 134 -7.78 -4.98 12.76
N ILE A 135 -6.64 -4.99 13.45
CA ILE A 135 -6.13 -6.17 14.17
C ILE A 135 -7.04 -6.51 15.35
N GLN A 136 -7.43 -5.52 16.18
CA GLN A 136 -8.36 -5.75 17.28
C GLN A 136 -9.69 -6.35 16.80
N GLN A 137 -10.17 -5.94 15.64
CA GLN A 137 -11.36 -6.56 15.04
C GLN A 137 -11.05 -7.98 14.56
N LEU A 138 -9.90 -8.19 13.90
CA LEU A 138 -9.49 -9.51 13.41
C LEU A 138 -9.28 -10.50 14.57
N GLU A 139 -8.77 -10.06 15.72
CA GLU A 139 -8.61 -10.88 16.91
C GLU A 139 -9.95 -11.41 17.44
N LYS A 140 -11.01 -10.60 17.35
CA LYS A 140 -12.37 -11.03 17.73
C LYS A 140 -12.97 -12.01 16.73
N ASP A 141 -12.74 -11.78 15.43
CA ASP A 141 -13.35 -12.56 14.36
C ASP A 141 -12.56 -13.85 14.09
N ASN A 142 -11.22 -13.79 14.11
CA ASN A 142 -10.31 -14.91 13.84
C ASN A 142 -8.95 -14.72 14.51
N PRO A 143 -8.78 -15.19 15.76
CA PRO A 143 -7.55 -15.05 16.55
C PRO A 143 -6.30 -15.66 15.88
N GLU A 144 -6.45 -16.77 15.15
CA GLU A 144 -5.35 -17.43 14.48
C GLU A 144 -4.80 -16.58 13.33
N ALA A 145 -5.69 -15.94 12.57
CA ALA A 145 -5.29 -15.03 11.49
C ALA A 145 -4.61 -13.78 12.04
N ALA A 146 -5.09 -13.23 13.14
CA ALA A 146 -4.46 -12.09 13.83
C ALA A 146 -3.05 -12.45 14.32
N SER A 147 -2.89 -13.59 14.99
CA SER A 147 -1.59 -14.09 15.43
C SER A 147 -0.60 -14.25 14.26
N LYS A 148 -1.07 -14.74 13.12
CA LYS A 148 -0.25 -14.85 11.91
C LYS A 148 0.24 -13.49 11.40
N VAL A 149 -0.63 -12.50 11.33
CA VAL A 149 -0.28 -11.14 10.88
C VAL A 149 0.76 -10.52 11.81
N LEU A 150 0.57 -10.64 13.12
CA LEU A 150 1.48 -10.11 14.13
C LEU A 150 2.85 -10.82 14.12
N SER A 151 2.86 -12.14 14.03
CA SER A 151 4.12 -12.91 14.01
C SER A 151 4.95 -12.63 12.76
N GLN A 152 4.32 -12.44 11.60
CA GLN A 152 5.03 -12.10 10.36
C GLN A 152 5.76 -10.76 10.44
N SER A 153 5.19 -9.77 11.15
CA SER A 153 5.83 -8.47 11.34
C SER A 153 6.99 -8.51 12.35
N GLY A 154 6.86 -9.30 13.41
CA GLY A 154 7.85 -9.44 14.46
C GLY A 154 9.07 -10.27 14.05
N TYR A 155 8.88 -11.28 13.20
CA TYR A 155 9.92 -12.25 12.83
C TYR A 155 11.20 -11.61 12.27
N LYS A 156 11.10 -10.53 11.50
CA LYS A 156 12.25 -9.82 10.92
C LYS A 156 13.17 -9.20 11.98
N TRP A 157 12.65 -8.92 13.16
CA TRP A 157 13.34 -8.21 14.23
C TRP A 157 13.74 -9.12 15.38
N GLU A 158 13.38 -10.40 15.32
CA GLU A 158 13.77 -11.39 16.31
C GLU A 158 15.28 -11.60 16.28
N GLY A 159 15.94 -11.37 17.43
CA GLY A 159 17.40 -11.43 17.55
C GLY A 159 18.17 -10.22 16.97
N HIS A 160 17.49 -9.22 16.39
CA HIS A 160 18.15 -8.01 15.89
C HIS A 160 18.55 -7.07 17.05
N THR A 161 19.72 -6.44 16.96
CA THR A 161 20.24 -5.51 17.98
C THR A 161 19.31 -4.35 18.28
N ASP A 162 18.63 -3.86 17.26
CA ASP A 162 17.70 -2.73 17.36
C ASP A 162 16.24 -3.15 17.62
N GLY A 163 15.96 -4.45 17.78
CA GLY A 163 14.60 -4.97 17.93
C GLY A 163 13.77 -4.29 19.03
N ARG A 164 14.45 -3.79 20.11
CA ARG A 164 13.77 -3.03 21.17
C ARG A 164 13.41 -1.60 20.82
N ARG A 165 13.95 -1.06 19.70
CA ARG A 165 13.74 0.32 19.24
C ARG A 165 12.83 0.39 18.04
N VAL A 166 12.49 -0.75 17.46
CA VAL A 166 11.64 -0.86 16.28
C VAL A 166 10.24 -1.25 16.73
N PHE A 167 9.26 -0.49 16.25
CA PHE A 167 7.85 -0.74 16.48
C PHE A 167 7.18 -1.02 15.13
N PRO A 168 7.29 -2.25 14.60
CA PRO A 168 6.84 -2.54 13.24
C PRO A 168 5.34 -2.33 13.09
N ILE A 169 4.94 -1.77 11.95
CA ILE A 169 3.56 -1.76 11.52
C ILE A 169 3.27 -3.15 10.92
N PRO A 170 2.27 -3.91 11.42
CA PRO A 170 2.06 -5.31 11.03
C PRO A 170 1.50 -5.51 9.61
N ILE A 171 1.78 -4.59 8.71
CA ILE A 171 1.51 -4.68 7.27
C ILE A 171 2.70 -4.11 6.50
N GLN A 172 2.84 -4.52 5.25
CA GLN A 172 3.90 -3.97 4.42
C GLN A 172 3.66 -2.50 4.13
N THR A 173 4.58 -1.63 4.56
CA THR A 173 4.52 -0.19 4.33
C THR A 173 5.74 0.26 3.53
N ILE A 174 5.51 1.03 2.46
CA ILE A 174 6.54 1.52 1.55
C ILE A 174 6.52 3.05 1.56
N ILE A 175 7.66 3.68 1.76
CA ILE A 175 7.82 5.13 1.68
C ILE A 175 8.40 5.45 0.31
N VAL A 176 7.72 6.30 -0.47
CA VAL A 176 8.13 6.73 -1.81
C VAL A 176 8.31 8.24 -1.83
N GLY A 177 9.54 8.71 -2.03
CA GLY A 177 9.82 10.12 -2.33
C GLY A 177 9.48 10.42 -3.79
N THR A 178 8.51 11.28 -4.01
CA THR A 178 8.08 11.76 -5.33
C THR A 178 8.75 13.08 -5.69
N LYS A 179 8.64 13.51 -6.94
CA LYS A 179 9.20 14.78 -7.44
C LYS A 179 10.70 14.94 -7.15
N TYR A 180 11.43 13.84 -7.29
CA TYR A 180 12.88 13.82 -7.04
C TYR A 180 13.65 14.68 -8.05
N ASP A 181 13.10 14.90 -9.23
CA ASP A 181 13.59 15.84 -10.23
C ASP A 181 13.78 17.25 -9.66
N VAL A 182 12.84 17.74 -8.86
CA VAL A 182 12.95 19.02 -8.15
C VAL A 182 13.91 18.92 -6.97
N PHE A 183 13.76 17.89 -6.13
CA PHE A 183 14.63 17.68 -4.96
C PHE A 183 16.09 17.43 -5.34
N GLY A 184 16.34 16.87 -6.52
CA GLY A 184 17.69 16.59 -7.02
C GLY A 184 18.60 17.84 -7.16
N ILE A 185 17.99 19.04 -7.22
CA ILE A 185 18.70 20.33 -7.32
C ILE A 185 19.16 20.84 -5.93
N GLU A 186 18.57 20.31 -4.85
CA GLU A 186 18.92 20.69 -3.48
C GLU A 186 20.39 20.46 -3.15
N GLU A 187 20.89 21.18 -2.13
CA GLU A 187 22.24 21.03 -1.62
C GLU A 187 22.52 19.58 -1.16
N SER A 188 23.75 19.14 -1.37
CA SER A 188 24.18 17.78 -1.04
C SER A 188 23.92 17.41 0.43
N GLU A 189 24.09 18.35 1.35
CA GLU A 189 23.85 18.11 2.77
C GLU A 189 22.36 17.91 3.06
N ASN A 190 21.47 18.72 2.50
CA ASN A 190 20.02 18.57 2.64
C ASN A 190 19.55 17.20 2.12
N LYS A 191 20.10 16.77 0.97
CA LYS A 191 19.83 15.44 0.42
C LYS A 191 20.27 14.32 1.34
N LYS A 192 21.45 14.41 1.94
CA LYS A 192 21.97 13.44 2.90
C LYS A 192 21.11 13.38 4.16
N TRP A 193 20.73 14.51 4.71
CA TRP A 193 19.88 14.59 5.90
C TRP A 193 18.50 13.98 5.63
N MET A 194 17.87 14.34 4.53
CA MET A 194 16.59 13.78 4.15
C MET A 194 16.65 12.26 3.97
N CYS A 195 17.65 11.75 3.25
CA CYS A 195 17.82 10.31 3.07
C CYS A 195 18.05 9.57 4.40
N ARG A 196 18.80 10.16 5.33
CA ARG A 196 18.99 9.59 6.68
C ARG A 196 17.70 9.57 7.47
N ALA A 197 16.93 10.67 7.43
CA ALA A 197 15.66 10.78 8.12
C ALA A 197 14.64 9.76 7.57
N LEU A 198 14.50 9.66 6.25
CA LEU A 198 13.59 8.68 5.63
C LEU A 198 13.96 7.23 6.02
N ARG A 199 15.25 6.89 6.03
CA ARG A 199 15.74 5.58 6.47
C ARG A 199 15.45 5.33 7.95
N PHE A 200 15.62 6.36 8.79
CA PHE A 200 15.30 6.27 10.21
C PHE A 200 13.82 5.98 10.43
N PHE A 201 12.93 6.72 9.76
CA PHE A 201 11.49 6.46 9.82
C PHE A 201 11.12 5.07 9.30
N ALA A 202 11.70 4.63 8.19
CA ALA A 202 11.47 3.29 7.67
C ALA A 202 11.94 2.22 8.67
N HIS A 203 13.15 2.35 9.22
CA HIS A 203 13.73 1.41 10.17
C HIS A 203 12.92 1.33 11.48
N THR A 204 12.51 2.45 12.04
CA THR A 204 11.78 2.48 13.32
C THR A 204 10.35 1.96 13.23
N ASN A 205 9.77 1.92 12.03
CA ASN A 205 8.42 1.41 11.79
C ASN A 205 8.38 0.01 11.14
N GLY A 206 9.54 -0.64 10.92
CA GLY A 206 9.66 -2.01 10.41
C GLY A 206 9.78 -2.07 8.92
#